data_5d8a397254be83cd5c58d58fa03089e9
#
_entry.id   5d8a397254be83cd5c58d58fa03089e9
#
_cell.length_a   1.000
_cell.length_b   1.000
_cell.length_c   1.000
_cell.angle_alpha   90.00
_cell.angle_beta   90.00
_cell.angle_gamma   90.00
#
_symmetry.space_group_name_H-M   'P 1'
#
loop_
_entity.id
_entity.type
_entity.pdbx_description
1 polymer ?
#
loop_
_entity_poly.entity_id
_entity_poly.type
_entity_poly.pdbx_seq_one_letter_code
_entity_poly.pdbx_strand_id
1 'polypeptide(L)'
;MSDYSVDPDTLALRLSGLVPEDGSHVRQVLYDEIETRLPRDPEARINIQLSELNPGRTASWHVHNGIVYFALLRGIVSLQYKDRSEHYSAGDVYTEPIGVVHRAHNPHPEIAAALIGFWVTAADRPHITEVVAPTWVPIDQPHPSLG
;
A
#
# COMPACT_ATOMS: atom_id res chain seq x y z
N MET A 1 -6.26 -17.96 -12.42
CA MET A 1 -6.17 -16.48 -12.53
C MET A 1 -6.97 -15.92 -11.37
N SER A 2 -6.32 -15.30 -10.40
CA SER A 2 -7.04 -14.60 -9.35
C SER A 2 -7.80 -13.43 -10.00
N ASP A 3 -9.07 -13.35 -9.71
CA ASP A 3 -9.90 -12.22 -10.15
C ASP A 3 -9.47 -11.00 -9.33
N TYR A 4 -8.59 -10.17 -9.89
CA TYR A 4 -8.14 -8.91 -9.30
C TYR A 4 -9.16 -7.79 -9.50
N SER A 5 -10.43 -8.10 -9.39
CA SER A 5 -11.45 -7.06 -9.49
C SER A 5 -11.26 -6.06 -8.34
N VAL A 6 -11.07 -4.80 -8.73
CA VAL A 6 -11.20 -3.67 -7.82
C VAL A 6 -12.60 -3.73 -7.23
N ASP A 7 -12.72 -3.62 -5.89
CA ASP A 7 -14.02 -3.53 -5.27
C ASP A 7 -14.70 -2.21 -5.68
N PRO A 8 -15.64 -2.26 -6.65
CA PRO A 8 -16.27 -1.05 -7.16
C PRO A 8 -17.12 -0.36 -6.10
N ASP A 9 -17.66 -1.10 -5.14
CA ASP A 9 -18.54 -0.54 -4.12
C ASP A 9 -17.77 0.33 -3.13
N THR A 10 -16.58 -0.08 -2.76
CA THR A 10 -15.71 0.72 -1.87
C THR A 10 -15.27 2.02 -2.54
N LEU A 11 -14.87 1.98 -3.81
CA LEU A 11 -14.49 3.18 -4.55
C LEU A 11 -15.70 4.07 -4.83
N ALA A 12 -16.84 3.49 -5.18
CA ALA A 12 -18.08 4.23 -5.40
C ALA A 12 -18.51 4.97 -4.12
N LEU A 13 -18.36 4.35 -2.95
CA LEU A 13 -18.73 4.97 -1.68
C LEU A 13 -17.87 6.22 -1.40
N ARG A 14 -16.58 6.20 -1.69
CA ARG A 14 -15.70 7.37 -1.52
C ARG A 14 -16.04 8.52 -2.47
N LEU A 15 -16.50 8.22 -3.66
CA LEU A 15 -16.83 9.22 -4.68
C LEU A 15 -18.30 9.68 -4.60
N SER A 16 -19.17 8.94 -3.93
CA SER A 16 -20.63 9.18 -3.93
C SER A 16 -21.03 10.58 -3.48
N GLY A 17 -20.30 11.18 -2.52
CA GLY A 17 -20.53 12.55 -2.07
C GLY A 17 -19.99 13.64 -3.01
N LEU A 18 -19.30 13.26 -4.07
CA LEU A 18 -18.62 14.17 -5.01
C LEU A 18 -19.26 14.17 -6.41
N VAL A 19 -20.14 13.19 -6.69
CA VAL A 19 -20.76 13.07 -8.02
C VAL A 19 -21.74 14.23 -8.22
N PRO A 20 -21.52 15.12 -9.21
CA PRO A 20 -22.43 16.18 -9.53
C PRO A 20 -23.76 15.63 -10.07
N GLU A 21 -24.87 16.35 -9.84
CA GLU A 21 -26.20 15.96 -10.33
C GLU A 21 -26.29 15.87 -11.85
N ASP A 22 -25.45 16.64 -12.57
CA ASP A 22 -25.40 16.65 -14.03
C ASP A 22 -24.58 15.49 -14.62
N GLY A 23 -24.03 14.60 -13.78
CA GLY A 23 -23.22 13.46 -14.22
C GLY A 23 -21.87 13.83 -14.82
N SER A 24 -21.38 15.04 -14.58
CA SER A 24 -20.08 15.48 -15.06
C SER A 24 -18.93 14.68 -14.44
N HIS A 25 -17.74 14.82 -15.03
CA HIS A 25 -16.54 14.11 -14.57
C HIS A 25 -16.13 14.56 -13.18
N VAL A 26 -15.93 13.59 -12.27
CA VAL A 26 -15.47 13.82 -10.90
C VAL A 26 -14.02 13.39 -10.74
N ARG A 27 -13.25 14.21 -10.03
CA ARG A 27 -11.88 13.89 -9.62
C ARG A 27 -11.73 14.14 -8.13
N GLN A 28 -11.02 13.21 -7.47
CA GLN A 28 -10.56 13.42 -6.12
C GLN A 28 -9.05 13.18 -6.09
N VAL A 29 -8.30 14.14 -5.54
CA VAL A 29 -6.89 13.96 -5.23
C VAL A 29 -6.82 13.16 -3.93
N LEU A 30 -6.25 11.97 -3.97
CA LEU A 30 -6.08 11.09 -2.82
C LEU A 30 -4.73 11.29 -2.13
N TYR A 31 -3.74 11.76 -2.87
CA TYR A 31 -2.39 12.03 -2.40
C TYR A 31 -1.75 13.08 -3.28
N ASP A 32 -1.18 14.13 -2.67
CA ASP A 32 -0.49 15.22 -3.37
C ASP A 32 0.63 15.77 -2.49
N GLU A 33 1.86 15.47 -2.85
CA GLU A 33 3.07 15.95 -2.19
C GLU A 33 4.19 16.21 -3.19
N ILE A 34 5.13 17.09 -2.83
CA ILE A 34 6.37 17.26 -3.58
C ILE A 34 7.31 16.09 -3.27
N GLU A 35 7.55 15.23 -4.25
CA GLU A 35 8.46 14.10 -4.10
C GLU A 35 9.91 14.54 -4.34
N THR A 36 10.70 14.54 -3.28
CA THR A 36 12.11 14.96 -3.31
C THR A 36 13.10 13.79 -3.38
N ARG A 37 12.61 12.55 -3.28
CA ARG A 37 13.43 11.32 -3.22
C ARG A 37 13.56 10.63 -4.57
N LEU A 38 13.13 11.27 -5.66
CA LEU A 38 13.25 10.70 -7.00
C LEU A 38 14.73 10.41 -7.33
N PRO A 39 15.04 9.22 -7.87
CA PRO A 39 16.40 8.92 -8.28
C PRO A 39 16.84 9.86 -9.40
N ARG A 40 18.10 10.32 -9.34
CA ARG A 40 18.71 11.13 -10.40
C ARG A 40 19.30 10.27 -11.54
N ASP A 41 18.79 9.09 -11.69
CA ASP A 41 19.21 8.11 -12.68
C ASP A 41 18.31 8.24 -13.92
N PRO A 42 18.87 8.57 -15.11
CA PRO A 42 18.07 8.68 -16.32
C PRO A 42 17.44 7.35 -16.77
N GLU A 43 17.94 6.23 -16.24
CA GLU A 43 17.41 4.89 -16.49
C GLU A 43 16.56 4.35 -15.34
N ALA A 44 16.14 5.22 -14.42
CA ALA A 44 15.26 4.82 -13.32
C ALA A 44 14.01 4.11 -13.86
N ARG A 45 13.61 3.07 -13.12
CA ARG A 45 12.48 2.22 -13.51
C ARG A 45 11.23 2.59 -12.74
N ILE A 46 10.13 2.57 -13.45
CA ILE A 46 8.79 2.58 -12.88
C ILE A 46 8.29 1.13 -12.89
N ASN A 47 7.79 0.67 -11.75
CA ASN A 47 7.18 -0.64 -11.60
C ASN A 47 5.78 -0.45 -10.99
N ILE A 48 4.76 -0.99 -11.64
CA ILE A 48 3.37 -0.94 -11.16
C ILE A 48 2.89 -2.38 -11.00
N GLN A 49 2.44 -2.73 -9.80
CA GLN A 49 1.99 -4.08 -9.48
C GLN A 49 0.65 -4.08 -8.77
N LEU A 50 -0.17 -5.06 -9.12
CA LEU A 50 -1.29 -5.49 -8.28
C LEU A 50 -0.80 -6.57 -7.32
N SER A 51 -1.16 -6.43 -6.06
CA SER A 51 -0.85 -7.39 -5.00
C SER A 51 -2.11 -7.75 -4.23
N GLU A 52 -2.21 -8.99 -3.82
CA GLU A 52 -3.26 -9.45 -2.94
C GLU A 52 -2.65 -10.12 -1.71
N LEU A 53 -3.15 -9.76 -0.53
CA LEU A 53 -2.76 -10.35 0.74
C LEU A 53 -3.99 -11.03 1.35
N ASN A 54 -3.96 -12.35 1.38
CA ASN A 54 -5.07 -13.16 1.89
C ASN A 54 -5.40 -12.86 3.36
N PRO A 55 -6.62 -13.18 3.82
CA PRO A 55 -7.03 -12.98 5.20
C PRO A 55 -6.04 -13.59 6.20
N GLY A 56 -5.67 -12.83 7.23
CA GLY A 56 -4.74 -13.26 8.29
C GLY A 56 -3.28 -13.44 7.86
N ARG A 57 -2.93 -13.16 6.60
CA ARG A 57 -1.57 -13.37 6.08
C ARG A 57 -0.68 -12.15 6.29
N THR A 58 0.60 -12.46 6.36
CA THR A 58 1.67 -11.48 6.55
C THR A 58 2.70 -11.65 5.45
N ALA A 59 3.12 -10.56 4.84
CA ALA A 59 4.22 -10.55 3.87
C ALA A 59 5.57 -10.81 4.54
N SER A 60 6.58 -11.15 3.76
CA SER A 60 7.97 -11.27 4.23
C SER A 60 8.48 -9.93 4.76
N TRP A 61 9.41 -9.97 5.71
CA TRP A 61 10.18 -8.79 6.11
C TRP A 61 11.01 -8.29 4.93
N HIS A 62 10.95 -7.00 4.66
CA HIS A 62 11.65 -6.40 3.53
C HIS A 62 11.97 -4.93 3.76
N VAL A 63 12.73 -4.37 2.81
CA VAL A 63 12.98 -2.94 2.67
C VAL A 63 12.66 -2.51 1.23
N HIS A 64 12.23 -1.28 1.05
CA HIS A 64 12.14 -0.65 -0.25
C HIS A 64 13.43 0.07 -0.62
N ASN A 65 13.89 -0.08 -1.84
CA ASN A 65 15.13 0.52 -2.35
C ASN A 65 14.87 1.78 -3.20
N GLY A 66 13.64 2.20 -3.29
CA GLY A 66 13.18 3.40 -3.96
C GLY A 66 11.84 3.84 -3.40
N ILE A 67 11.31 4.93 -3.90
CA ILE A 67 10.00 5.42 -3.47
C ILE A 67 8.91 4.44 -3.88
N VAL A 68 7.88 4.33 -3.05
CA VAL A 68 6.69 3.55 -3.35
C VAL A 68 5.45 4.27 -2.85
N TYR A 69 4.41 4.21 -3.65
CA TYR A 69 3.06 4.59 -3.27
C TYR A 69 2.12 3.41 -3.44
N PHE A 70 1.26 3.20 -2.48
CA PHE A 70 0.21 2.19 -2.54
C PHE A 70 -1.16 2.85 -2.51
N ALA A 71 -2.06 2.31 -3.33
CA ALA A 71 -3.50 2.54 -3.18
C ALA A 71 -4.15 1.24 -2.74
N LEU A 72 -4.81 1.25 -1.60
CA LEU A 72 -5.54 0.11 -1.10
C LEU A 72 -6.93 0.08 -1.74
N LEU A 73 -7.17 -0.92 -2.57
CA LEU A 73 -8.37 -1.06 -3.38
C LEU A 73 -9.47 -1.83 -2.67
N ARG A 74 -9.11 -2.76 -1.78
CA ARG A 74 -10.03 -3.59 -1.00
C ARG A 74 -9.40 -3.99 0.32
N GLY A 75 -10.22 -4.13 1.34
CA GLY A 75 -9.81 -4.66 2.64
C GLY A 75 -9.06 -3.68 3.51
N ILE A 76 -8.22 -4.21 4.38
CA ILE A 76 -7.42 -3.48 5.34
C ILE A 76 -5.99 -4.03 5.39
N VAL A 77 -5.04 -3.18 5.71
CA VAL A 77 -3.63 -3.53 5.88
C VAL A 77 -3.07 -2.84 7.11
N SER A 78 -2.27 -3.57 7.87
CA SER A 78 -1.42 -3.04 8.92
C SER A 78 0.04 -3.18 8.49
N LEU A 79 0.80 -2.09 8.50
CA LEU A 79 2.24 -2.10 8.31
C LEU A 79 2.90 -2.24 9.68
N GLN A 80 3.75 -3.24 9.83
CA GLN A 80 4.46 -3.53 11.06
C GLN A 80 5.92 -3.10 10.95
N TYR A 81 6.29 -2.15 11.80
CA TYR A 81 7.66 -1.67 12.00
C TYR A 81 8.19 -2.10 13.36
N LYS A 82 9.43 -1.76 13.65
CA LYS A 82 10.04 -2.03 14.95
C LYS A 82 9.34 -1.28 16.10
N ASP A 83 8.96 -0.05 15.86
CA ASP A 83 8.54 0.92 16.87
C ASP A 83 7.08 1.36 16.75
N ARG A 84 6.37 0.93 15.69
CA ARG A 84 5.00 1.31 15.44
C ARG A 84 4.29 0.36 14.49
N SER A 85 2.98 0.46 14.46
CA SER A 85 2.13 -0.03 13.38
C SER A 85 1.40 1.13 12.72
N GLU A 86 1.22 1.04 11.41
CA GLU A 86 0.40 1.97 10.61
C GLU A 86 -0.76 1.20 10.01
N HIS A 87 -1.94 1.82 9.93
CA HIS A 87 -3.16 1.13 9.53
C HIS A 87 -3.85 1.85 8.38
N TYR A 88 -4.23 1.07 7.37
CA TYR A 88 -4.86 1.58 6.16
C TYR A 88 -6.10 0.78 5.80
N SER A 89 -7.07 1.44 5.20
CA SER A 89 -8.34 0.87 4.74
C SER A 89 -8.53 1.15 3.25
N ALA A 90 -9.38 0.38 2.61
CA ALA A 90 -9.70 0.56 1.19
C ALA A 90 -10.04 2.03 0.87
N GLY A 91 -9.40 2.53 -0.18
CA GLY A 91 -9.43 3.93 -0.62
C GLY A 91 -8.31 4.79 -0.06
N ASP A 92 -7.51 4.32 0.90
CA ASP A 92 -6.32 5.05 1.34
C ASP A 92 -5.18 4.94 0.32
N VAL A 93 -4.43 6.03 0.19
CA VAL A 93 -3.15 6.07 -0.53
C VAL A 93 -2.07 6.42 0.47
N TYR A 94 -0.98 5.66 0.45
CA TYR A 94 0.10 5.83 1.42
C TYR A 94 1.46 5.52 0.79
N THR A 95 2.52 5.92 1.45
CA THR A 95 3.89 5.61 1.09
C THR A 95 4.59 4.87 2.22
N GLU A 96 5.61 4.10 1.89
CA GLU A 96 6.45 3.38 2.85
C GLU A 96 7.88 3.91 2.81
N PRO A 97 8.57 4.00 3.96
CA PRO A 97 9.90 4.62 4.02
C PRO A 97 10.96 3.75 3.33
N ILE A 98 11.87 4.40 2.60
CA ILE A 98 12.99 3.75 1.94
C ILE A 98 13.98 3.21 2.99
N GLY A 99 14.44 1.97 2.82
CA GLY A 99 15.48 1.35 3.63
C GLY A 99 15.07 0.96 5.06
N VAL A 100 13.80 1.11 5.42
CA VAL A 100 13.30 0.72 6.75
C VAL A 100 12.68 -0.67 6.70
N VAL A 101 13.13 -1.55 7.59
CA VAL A 101 12.63 -2.92 7.69
C VAL A 101 11.20 -2.92 8.21
N HIS A 102 10.31 -3.52 7.44
CA HIS A 102 8.88 -3.64 7.77
C HIS A 102 8.24 -4.81 7.04
N ARG A 103 6.98 -5.04 7.33
CA ARG A 103 6.14 -5.98 6.58
C ARG A 103 4.67 -5.55 6.61
N ALA A 104 3.92 -5.95 5.59
CA ALA A 104 2.47 -5.79 5.55
C ALA A 104 1.79 -7.01 6.19
N HIS A 105 0.70 -6.76 6.89
CA HIS A 105 -0.18 -7.77 7.47
C HIS A 105 -1.63 -7.45 7.14
N ASN A 106 -2.38 -8.45 6.69
CA ASN A 106 -3.84 -8.33 6.58
C ASN A 106 -4.49 -8.91 7.85
N PRO A 107 -4.95 -8.08 8.79
CA PRO A 107 -5.55 -8.58 10.02
C PRO A 107 -7.01 -9.00 9.87
N HIS A 108 -7.63 -8.79 8.70
CA HIS A 108 -9.02 -9.15 8.48
C HIS A 108 -9.17 -10.68 8.43
N PRO A 109 -10.17 -11.27 9.13
CA PRO A 109 -10.33 -12.72 9.18
C PRO A 109 -10.88 -13.34 7.88
N GLU A 110 -11.57 -12.56 7.04
CA GLU A 110 -12.30 -13.08 5.88
C GLU A 110 -12.03 -12.36 4.57
N ILE A 111 -11.64 -11.07 4.59
CA ILE A 111 -11.49 -10.25 3.40
C ILE A 111 -10.02 -10.15 3.01
N ALA A 112 -9.68 -10.53 1.78
CA ALA A 112 -8.36 -10.30 1.20
C ALA A 112 -8.14 -8.81 0.94
N ALA A 113 -6.95 -8.31 1.28
CA ALA A 113 -6.53 -6.97 0.92
C ALA A 113 -5.98 -6.96 -0.50
N ALA A 114 -6.39 -5.99 -1.31
CA ALA A 114 -5.90 -5.79 -2.66
C ALA A 114 -5.32 -4.39 -2.80
N LEU A 115 -4.10 -4.32 -3.32
CA LEU A 115 -3.32 -3.07 -3.45
C LEU A 115 -2.79 -2.92 -4.86
N ILE A 116 -2.71 -1.69 -5.32
CA ILE A 116 -1.86 -1.32 -6.45
C ILE A 116 -0.67 -0.55 -5.90
N GLY A 117 0.53 -1.00 -6.23
CA GLY A 117 1.79 -0.34 -5.86
C GLY A 117 2.45 0.30 -7.07
N PHE A 118 3.01 1.47 -6.85
CA PHE A 118 3.77 2.24 -7.82
C PHE A 118 5.15 2.54 -7.25
N TRP A 119 6.20 1.96 -7.85
CA TRP A 119 7.59 2.14 -7.45
C TRP A 119 8.38 2.95 -8.46
N VAL A 120 9.28 3.80 -7.97
CA VAL A 120 10.33 4.43 -8.78
C VAL A 120 11.68 4.10 -8.15
N THR A 121 12.51 3.38 -8.88
CA THR A 121 13.77 2.84 -8.36
C THR A 121 14.89 3.05 -9.37
N ALA A 122 16.10 3.33 -8.89
CA ALA A 122 17.28 3.39 -9.74
C ALA A 122 17.51 2.03 -10.46
N ALA A 123 18.06 2.08 -11.68
CA ALA A 123 18.20 0.90 -12.53
C ALA A 123 19.14 -0.18 -11.95
N ASP A 124 20.06 0.21 -11.07
CA ASP A 124 21.09 -0.65 -10.49
C ASP A 124 20.63 -1.51 -9.30
N ARG A 125 19.37 -1.42 -8.90
CA ARG A 125 18.84 -2.12 -7.73
C ARG A 125 17.41 -2.62 -7.92
N PRO A 126 17.00 -3.71 -7.20
CA PRO A 126 15.62 -4.13 -7.16
C PRO A 126 14.76 -3.12 -6.40
N HIS A 127 13.47 -3.08 -6.67
CA HIS A 127 12.52 -2.21 -5.94
C HIS A 127 12.30 -2.67 -4.48
N ILE A 128 12.41 -3.97 -4.22
CA ILE A 128 12.29 -4.60 -2.91
C ILE A 128 13.49 -5.51 -2.65
N THR A 129 13.95 -5.55 -1.40
CA THR A 129 14.89 -6.55 -0.89
C THR A 129 14.29 -7.24 0.32
N GLU A 130 14.06 -8.55 0.22
CA GLU A 130 13.68 -9.35 1.38
C GLU A 130 14.85 -9.44 2.37
N VAL A 131 14.51 -9.41 3.65
CA VAL A 131 15.49 -9.49 4.74
C VAL A 131 15.15 -10.63 5.68
N VAL A 132 16.16 -11.12 6.39
CA VAL A 132 15.96 -12.11 7.44
C VAL A 132 15.05 -11.52 8.52
N ALA A 133 14.16 -12.35 9.06
CA ALA A 133 13.27 -11.91 10.14
C ALA A 133 14.06 -11.27 11.28
N PRO A 134 13.69 -10.06 11.69
CA PRO A 134 14.39 -9.37 12.76
C PRO A 134 14.23 -10.09 14.09
N THR A 135 15.17 -9.89 14.99
CA THR A 135 15.14 -10.46 16.36
C THR A 135 14.23 -9.70 17.30
N TRP A 136 13.83 -8.47 16.94
CA TRP A 136 12.86 -7.69 17.69
C TRP A 136 11.43 -8.12 17.34
N VAL A 137 10.52 -8.00 18.31
CA VAL A 137 9.09 -8.25 18.10
C VAL A 137 8.44 -6.93 17.68
N PRO A 138 7.66 -6.90 16.59
CA PRO A 138 6.95 -5.69 16.19
C PRO A 138 5.89 -5.32 17.24
N ILE A 139 5.62 -4.03 17.35
CA ILE A 139 4.49 -3.57 18.15
C ILE A 139 3.22 -3.98 17.40
N ASP A 140 2.46 -4.88 18.00
CA ASP A 140 1.19 -5.35 17.45
C ASP A 140 0.05 -4.47 17.99
N GLN A 141 -0.36 -3.52 17.18
CA GLN A 141 -1.51 -2.66 17.46
C GLN A 141 -2.68 -3.15 16.59
N PRO A 142 -3.85 -3.43 17.20
CA PRO A 142 -5.02 -3.85 16.43
C PRO A 142 -5.41 -2.80 15.39
N HIS A 143 -5.87 -3.25 14.24
CA HIS A 143 -6.41 -2.34 13.23
C HIS A 143 -7.69 -1.68 13.77
N PRO A 144 -7.84 -0.34 13.69
CA PRO A 144 -8.97 0.37 14.30
C PRO A 144 -10.34 -0.10 13.82
N SER A 145 -10.44 -0.59 12.58
CA SER A 145 -11.72 -1.07 12.02
C SER A 145 -12.15 -2.46 12.54
N LEU A 146 -11.31 -3.15 13.32
CA LEU A 146 -11.60 -4.47 13.91
C LEU A 146 -11.92 -4.39 15.40
N GLY A 147 -11.88 -3.21 15.94
CA GLY A 147 -12.17 -2.94 17.37
C GLY A 147 -13.66 -2.93 17.72
#